data_d639b608f5caf061588441d4bb495a39
#
_entry.id   d639b608f5caf061588441d4bb495a39
#
_cell.length_a   1.000
_cell.length_b   1.000
_cell.length_c   1.000
_cell.angle_alpha   90.00
_cell.angle_beta   90.00
_cell.angle_gamma   90.00
#
_symmetry.space_group_name_H-M   'P 1'
#
loop_
_entity.id
_entity.type
_entity.pdbx_description
1 polymer ?
#
loop_
_entity_poly.entity_id
_entity_poly.type
_entity_poly.pdbx_seq_one_letter_code
_entity_poly.pdbx_strand_id
1 'polypeptide(L)'
;VLDVAGPLVPGVVSEEVLWDCTNCGACVEQCPVDIEHIDHILDLRRHQVLMESAFPRELARAFRGMESKANPYNQPARKRMDWAKGLDFEVPVVGEDVEDASGVDYLFWVGCAGAYDDKAKATTAAIAELLHTAGVSFAVLGSGESCTGDPARRAGNEVLFQMLAAQAIETLTEASPKRIVVS
;
A
#
# COMPACT_ATOMS: atom_id res chain seq x y z
N VAL A 1 24.97 6.14 -32.97
CA VAL A 1 23.94 5.09 -32.77
C VAL A 1 24.53 4.12 -31.78
N LEU A 2 23.98 4.03 -30.58
CA LEU A 2 24.34 3.00 -29.60
C LEU A 2 23.87 1.65 -30.19
N ASP A 3 24.83 0.78 -30.51
CA ASP A 3 24.53 -0.61 -30.87
C ASP A 3 24.20 -1.38 -29.60
N VAL A 4 22.94 -1.31 -29.17
CA VAL A 4 22.47 -2.00 -27.96
C VAL A 4 22.08 -3.41 -28.34
N ALA A 5 23.07 -4.29 -28.49
CA ALA A 5 22.87 -5.71 -28.70
C ALA A 5 22.62 -6.40 -27.35
N GLY A 6 21.43 -6.24 -26.78
CA GLY A 6 21.11 -6.89 -25.52
C GLY A 6 19.88 -6.31 -24.81
N PRO A 7 19.50 -6.85 -23.66
CA PRO A 7 18.38 -6.32 -22.88
C PRO A 7 18.68 -4.90 -22.35
N LEU A 8 17.64 -4.08 -22.22
CA LEU A 8 17.78 -2.72 -21.67
C LEU A 8 18.32 -2.74 -20.23
N VAL A 9 17.90 -3.72 -19.45
CA VAL A 9 18.42 -3.98 -18.09
C VAL A 9 19.14 -5.34 -18.12
N PRO A 10 20.43 -5.43 -17.71
CA PRO A 10 21.28 -4.37 -17.17
C PRO A 10 22.10 -3.60 -18.23
N GLY A 11 21.87 -3.82 -19.52
CA GLY A 11 22.75 -3.34 -20.60
C GLY A 11 22.82 -1.83 -20.76
N VAL A 12 21.71 -1.11 -20.58
CA VAL A 12 21.62 0.36 -20.69
C VAL A 12 21.30 0.99 -19.36
N VAL A 13 20.33 0.42 -18.63
CA VAL A 13 19.94 0.85 -17.28
C VAL A 13 20.43 -0.20 -16.31
N SER A 14 21.32 0.17 -15.37
CA SER A 14 21.80 -0.76 -14.37
C SER A 14 20.65 -1.15 -13.41
N GLU A 15 20.74 -2.36 -12.84
CA GLU A 15 19.79 -2.83 -11.83
C GLU A 15 19.70 -1.87 -10.63
N GLU A 16 20.84 -1.34 -10.17
CA GLU A 16 20.92 -0.37 -9.09
C GLU A 16 20.07 0.87 -9.39
N VAL A 17 20.26 1.50 -10.54
CA VAL A 17 19.49 2.67 -10.97
C VAL A 17 17.99 2.37 -11.06
N LEU A 18 17.65 1.18 -11.60
CA LEU A 18 16.25 0.76 -11.70
C LEU A 18 15.57 0.62 -10.33
N TRP A 19 16.27 0.02 -9.36
CA TRP A 19 15.70 -0.25 -8.04
C TRP A 19 15.81 0.91 -7.05
N ASP A 20 16.72 1.85 -7.26
CA ASP A 20 16.84 3.06 -6.44
C ASP A 20 15.76 4.10 -6.71
N CYS A 21 15.03 3.98 -7.81
CA CYS A 21 13.92 4.88 -8.12
C CYS A 21 12.77 4.71 -7.11
N THR A 22 12.42 5.79 -6.40
CA THR A 22 11.31 5.80 -5.41
C THR A 22 9.94 6.11 -6.02
N ASN A 23 9.85 6.28 -7.34
CA ASN A 23 8.65 6.68 -8.07
C ASN A 23 8.03 8.00 -7.56
N CYS A 24 8.87 8.96 -7.14
CA CYS A 24 8.41 10.23 -6.57
C CYS A 24 7.88 11.23 -7.59
N GLY A 25 8.12 11.03 -8.89
CA GLY A 25 7.65 11.91 -9.96
C GLY A 25 8.50 13.18 -10.20
N ALA A 26 9.53 13.46 -9.39
CA ALA A 26 10.33 14.68 -9.52
C ALA A 26 11.00 14.82 -10.90
N CYS A 27 11.41 13.73 -11.53
CA CYS A 27 11.97 13.73 -12.88
C CYS A 27 10.93 14.09 -13.95
N VAL A 28 9.66 13.71 -13.76
CA VAL A 28 8.55 14.06 -14.66
C VAL A 28 8.25 15.55 -14.53
N GLU A 29 8.07 16.03 -13.30
CA GLU A 29 7.77 17.44 -13.01
C GLU A 29 8.85 18.40 -13.54
N GLN A 30 10.12 18.01 -13.48
CA GLN A 30 11.25 18.83 -13.94
C GLN A 30 11.58 18.64 -15.43
N CYS A 31 10.90 17.76 -16.15
CA CYS A 31 11.21 17.48 -17.54
C CYS A 31 10.66 18.60 -18.45
N PRO A 32 11.51 19.33 -19.20
CA PRO A 32 11.05 20.44 -20.04
C PRO A 32 10.29 20.00 -21.30
N VAL A 33 10.20 18.68 -21.55
CA VAL A 33 9.56 18.06 -22.71
C VAL A 33 8.54 17.00 -22.31
N ASP A 34 8.10 17.02 -21.06
CA ASP A 34 7.01 16.18 -20.50
C ASP A 34 7.20 14.66 -20.71
N ILE A 35 8.44 14.16 -20.54
CA ILE A 35 8.69 12.71 -20.61
C ILE A 35 8.27 12.06 -19.28
N GLU A 36 7.39 11.06 -19.36
CA GLU A 36 6.88 10.29 -18.23
C GLU A 36 7.85 9.16 -17.82
N HIS A 37 8.97 9.54 -17.20
CA HIS A 37 10.04 8.61 -16.81
C HIS A 37 9.56 7.48 -15.89
N ILE A 38 8.57 7.75 -15.03
CA ILE A 38 8.04 6.77 -14.07
C ILE A 38 7.43 5.57 -14.78
N ASP A 39 6.68 5.79 -15.85
CA ASP A 39 6.05 4.70 -16.60
C ASP A 39 7.09 3.77 -17.23
N HIS A 40 8.16 4.33 -17.77
CA HIS A 40 9.28 3.53 -18.30
C HIS A 40 9.96 2.69 -17.21
N ILE A 41 10.20 3.28 -16.02
CA ILE A 41 10.77 2.56 -14.87
C ILE A 41 9.84 1.42 -14.43
N LEU A 42 8.54 1.67 -14.35
CA LEU A 42 7.55 0.65 -13.97
C LEU A 42 7.49 -0.49 -15.01
N ASP A 43 7.55 -0.18 -16.30
CA ASP A 43 7.55 -1.21 -17.35
C ASP A 43 8.82 -2.07 -17.31
N LEU A 44 9.99 -1.46 -17.09
CA LEU A 44 11.23 -2.19 -16.89
C LEU A 44 11.17 -3.10 -15.65
N ARG A 45 10.62 -2.61 -14.53
CA ARG A 45 10.40 -3.42 -13.31
C ARG A 45 9.43 -4.57 -13.56
N ARG A 46 8.33 -4.34 -14.28
CA ARG A 46 7.37 -5.39 -14.65
C ARG A 46 8.06 -6.50 -15.43
N HIS A 47 8.90 -6.16 -16.41
CA HIS A 47 9.68 -7.14 -17.16
C HIS A 47 10.62 -7.92 -16.24
N GLN A 48 11.40 -7.23 -15.39
CA GLN A 48 12.33 -7.87 -14.47
C GLN A 48 11.63 -8.81 -13.48
N VAL A 49 10.48 -8.42 -12.94
CA VAL A 49 9.74 -9.20 -11.95
C VAL A 49 8.98 -10.35 -12.58
N LEU A 50 8.23 -10.09 -13.66
CA LEU A 50 7.28 -11.07 -14.21
C LEU A 50 7.91 -12.02 -15.24
N MET A 51 8.95 -11.57 -15.96
CA MET A 51 9.57 -12.36 -17.03
C MET A 51 10.92 -12.94 -16.57
N GLU A 52 11.76 -12.14 -15.94
CA GLU A 52 13.11 -12.54 -15.58
C GLU A 52 13.23 -13.08 -14.14
N SER A 53 12.23 -12.83 -13.28
CA SER A 53 12.29 -13.11 -11.84
C SER A 53 13.53 -12.49 -11.17
N ALA A 54 14.01 -11.37 -11.70
CA ALA A 54 15.20 -10.65 -11.29
C ALA A 54 14.83 -9.39 -10.51
N PHE A 55 14.90 -9.45 -9.19
CA PHE A 55 14.59 -8.33 -8.28
C PHE A 55 15.32 -8.48 -6.94
N PRO A 56 15.46 -7.40 -6.16
CA PRO A 56 16.11 -7.46 -4.83
C PRO A 56 15.49 -8.49 -3.90
N ARG A 57 16.32 -9.17 -3.11
CA ARG A 57 15.88 -10.24 -2.18
C ARG A 57 14.88 -9.76 -1.14
N GLU A 58 14.96 -8.50 -0.74
CA GLU A 58 14.06 -7.84 0.19
C GLU A 58 12.63 -7.80 -0.36
N LEU A 59 12.47 -7.54 -1.67
CA LEU A 59 11.17 -7.56 -2.34
C LEU A 59 10.52 -8.96 -2.33
N ALA A 60 11.32 -10.03 -2.44
CA ALA A 60 10.79 -11.39 -2.35
C ALA A 60 10.06 -11.65 -1.02
N ARG A 61 10.56 -11.06 0.08
CA ARG A 61 9.91 -11.17 1.40
C ARG A 61 8.61 -10.36 1.44
N ALA A 62 8.62 -9.15 0.89
CA ALA A 62 7.44 -8.29 0.82
C ALA A 62 6.34 -8.92 -0.05
N PHE A 63 6.68 -9.46 -1.22
CA PHE A 63 5.74 -10.17 -2.11
C PHE A 63 5.10 -11.36 -1.40
N ARG A 64 5.90 -12.25 -0.79
CA ARG A 64 5.37 -13.37 0.00
C ARG A 64 4.46 -12.93 1.15
N GLY A 65 4.78 -11.82 1.80
CA GLY A 65 3.94 -11.25 2.86
C GLY A 65 2.59 -10.77 2.31
N MET A 66 2.61 -10.07 1.18
CA MET A 66 1.39 -9.61 0.50
C MET A 66 0.54 -10.78 -0.02
N GLU A 67 1.15 -11.81 -0.61
CA GLU A 67 0.46 -13.00 -1.11
C GLU A 67 -0.18 -13.84 0.01
N SER A 68 0.53 -14.06 1.13
CA SER A 68 0.11 -15.00 2.17
C SER A 68 -0.64 -14.35 3.33
N LYS A 69 -0.45 -13.06 3.58
CA LYS A 69 -0.99 -12.32 4.73
C LYS A 69 -1.59 -10.97 4.36
N ALA A 70 -1.72 -10.69 3.07
CA ALA A 70 -2.24 -9.43 2.54
C ALA A 70 -1.55 -8.17 3.12
N ASN A 71 -0.24 -8.27 3.44
CA ASN A 71 0.56 -7.11 3.84
C ASN A 71 2.07 -7.31 3.62
N PRO A 72 2.83 -6.25 3.27
CA PRO A 72 4.27 -6.34 3.00
C PRO A 72 5.13 -6.60 4.26
N TYR A 73 4.55 -6.39 5.46
CA TYR A 73 5.22 -6.61 6.75
C TYR A 73 5.26 -8.08 7.17
N ASN A 74 4.55 -8.95 6.46
CA ASN A 74 4.42 -10.39 6.78
C ASN A 74 3.88 -10.63 8.20
N GLN A 75 3.00 -9.75 8.70
CA GLN A 75 2.39 -9.82 10.02
C GLN A 75 0.98 -10.44 9.95
N PRO A 76 0.53 -11.11 11.01
CA PRO A 76 -0.82 -11.66 11.06
C PRO A 76 -1.88 -10.55 11.19
N ALA A 77 -3.04 -10.72 10.54
CA ALA A 77 -4.14 -9.75 10.53
C ALA A 77 -4.62 -9.35 11.94
N ARG A 78 -4.61 -10.27 12.92
CA ARG A 78 -5.00 -10.00 14.33
C ARG A 78 -4.19 -8.88 15.00
N LYS A 79 -3.01 -8.53 14.47
CA LYS A 79 -2.18 -7.44 14.98
C LYS A 79 -2.52 -6.07 14.39
N ARG A 80 -3.46 -6.02 13.41
CA ARG A 80 -3.80 -4.74 12.77
C ARG A 80 -4.37 -3.70 13.74
N MET A 81 -4.97 -4.14 14.85
CA MET A 81 -5.53 -3.27 15.88
C MET A 81 -4.57 -2.99 17.05
N ASP A 82 -3.30 -3.44 16.98
CA ASP A 82 -2.35 -3.22 18.08
C ASP A 82 -2.08 -1.73 18.37
N TRP A 83 -2.26 -0.85 17.38
CA TRP A 83 -2.11 0.59 17.52
C TRP A 83 -3.18 1.24 18.42
N ALA A 84 -4.37 0.63 18.52
CA ALA A 84 -5.49 1.16 19.29
C ALA A 84 -5.41 0.83 20.79
N LYS A 85 -4.52 -0.07 21.22
CA LYS A 85 -4.47 -0.58 22.60
C LYS A 85 -4.18 0.45 23.68
N GLY A 86 -3.68 1.62 23.33
CA GLY A 86 -3.37 2.70 24.29
C GLY A 86 -4.37 3.84 24.30
N LEU A 87 -5.45 3.74 23.54
CA LEU A 87 -6.49 4.77 23.47
C LEU A 87 -7.44 4.67 24.66
N ASP A 88 -7.93 5.82 25.13
CA ASP A 88 -8.91 5.93 26.25
C ASP A 88 -10.37 5.69 25.78
N PHE A 89 -10.57 5.35 24.53
CA PHE A 89 -11.88 5.07 23.92
C PHE A 89 -11.79 3.84 23.01
N GLU A 90 -12.94 3.20 22.76
CA GLU A 90 -13.06 2.06 21.85
C GLU A 90 -13.18 2.56 20.39
N VAL A 91 -12.46 1.91 19.47
CA VAL A 91 -12.53 2.17 18.04
C VAL A 91 -13.45 1.13 17.40
N PRO A 92 -14.63 1.52 16.88
CA PRO A 92 -15.55 0.58 16.26
C PRO A 92 -14.96 -0.12 15.04
N VAL A 93 -15.18 -1.43 14.94
CA VAL A 93 -14.71 -2.27 13.82
C VAL A 93 -15.92 -2.70 12.99
N VAL A 94 -15.84 -2.50 11.69
CA VAL A 94 -16.86 -2.94 10.73
C VAL A 94 -16.92 -4.46 10.70
N GLY A 95 -18.13 -5.00 10.78
CA GLY A 95 -18.40 -6.45 10.85
C GLY A 95 -18.30 -7.05 12.25
N GLU A 96 -17.84 -6.27 13.27
CA GLU A 96 -17.78 -6.69 14.67
C GLU A 96 -18.69 -5.80 15.53
N ASP A 97 -18.43 -4.49 15.57
CA ASP A 97 -19.17 -3.51 16.38
C ASP A 97 -20.26 -2.78 15.60
N VAL A 98 -20.05 -2.62 14.30
CA VAL A 98 -21.00 -2.02 13.36
C VAL A 98 -21.13 -2.90 12.12
N GLU A 99 -22.35 -2.97 11.55
CA GLU A 99 -22.62 -3.83 10.39
C GLU A 99 -21.81 -3.35 9.15
N ASP A 100 -21.86 -2.05 8.89
CA ASP A 100 -21.12 -1.39 7.82
C ASP A 100 -20.69 0.03 8.23
N ALA A 101 -20.01 0.74 7.33
CA ALA A 101 -19.55 2.12 7.57
C ALA A 101 -20.54 3.19 7.09
N SER A 102 -21.76 2.85 6.66
CA SER A 102 -22.77 3.82 6.20
C SER A 102 -23.33 4.68 7.34
N GLY A 103 -23.27 4.16 8.57
CA GLY A 103 -23.75 4.82 9.79
C GLY A 103 -22.77 5.82 10.39
N VAL A 104 -21.51 5.85 9.96
CA VAL A 104 -20.46 6.74 10.48
C VAL A 104 -20.09 7.83 9.47
N ASP A 105 -19.41 8.87 9.96
CA ASP A 105 -18.96 9.97 9.10
C ASP A 105 -17.82 9.54 8.17
N TYR A 106 -16.90 8.70 8.68
CA TYR A 106 -15.73 8.23 7.95
C TYR A 106 -15.43 6.75 8.24
N LEU A 107 -15.02 6.04 7.21
CA LEU A 107 -14.19 4.86 7.35
C LEU A 107 -12.73 5.32 7.49
N PHE A 108 -12.08 4.99 8.59
CA PHE A 108 -10.65 5.26 8.74
C PHE A 108 -9.85 4.07 8.20
N TRP A 109 -9.26 4.27 7.01
CA TRP A 109 -8.35 3.32 6.40
C TRP A 109 -6.96 3.48 7.00
N VAL A 110 -6.59 2.54 7.86
CA VAL A 110 -5.33 2.60 8.64
C VAL A 110 -4.09 2.33 7.77
N GLY A 111 -4.24 1.47 6.77
CA GLY A 111 -3.12 1.04 5.93
C GLY A 111 -2.16 0.08 6.64
N CYS A 112 -1.27 -0.54 5.85
CA CYS A 112 -0.34 -1.52 6.40
C CYS A 112 0.75 -0.87 7.26
N ALA A 113 1.21 0.34 6.92
CA ALA A 113 2.20 1.05 7.72
C ALA A 113 1.61 1.43 9.08
N GLY A 114 0.44 2.08 9.11
CA GLY A 114 -0.27 2.46 10.33
C GLY A 114 -0.58 1.29 11.25
N ALA A 115 -0.78 0.10 10.69
CA ALA A 115 -1.08 -1.11 11.45
C ALA A 115 0.16 -1.81 12.03
N TYR A 116 1.32 -1.77 11.34
CA TYR A 116 2.45 -2.65 11.65
C TYR A 116 3.78 -1.95 11.91
N ASP A 117 4.00 -0.73 11.40
CA ASP A 117 5.22 0.04 11.67
C ASP A 117 5.10 0.79 12.99
N ASP A 118 6.08 0.68 13.88
CA ASP A 118 5.98 1.23 15.23
C ASP A 118 5.89 2.77 15.27
N LYS A 119 6.51 3.46 14.31
CA LYS A 119 6.40 4.92 14.21
C LYS A 119 5.06 5.32 13.62
N ALA A 120 4.61 4.64 12.58
CA ALA A 120 3.33 4.91 11.94
C ALA A 120 2.13 4.59 12.84
N LYS A 121 2.21 3.57 13.71
CA LYS A 121 1.19 3.29 14.74
C LYS A 121 0.91 4.49 15.65
N ALA A 122 1.96 5.21 16.06
CA ALA A 122 1.79 6.41 16.87
C ALA A 122 1.02 7.51 16.12
N THR A 123 1.29 7.67 14.82
CA THR A 123 0.55 8.59 13.95
C THR A 123 -0.91 8.15 13.80
N THR A 124 -1.16 6.86 13.59
CA THR A 124 -2.52 6.30 13.49
C THR A 124 -3.32 6.54 14.77
N ALA A 125 -2.73 6.30 15.94
CA ALA A 125 -3.36 6.56 17.23
C ALA A 125 -3.70 8.06 17.38
N ALA A 126 -2.77 8.96 17.06
CA ALA A 126 -2.99 10.39 17.11
C ALA A 126 -4.12 10.87 16.17
N ILE A 127 -4.24 10.28 14.97
CA ILE A 127 -5.35 10.58 14.05
C ILE A 127 -6.68 10.15 14.67
N ALA A 128 -6.75 8.95 15.25
CA ALA A 128 -7.96 8.46 15.92
C ALA A 128 -8.35 9.34 17.11
N GLU A 129 -7.39 9.79 17.93
CA GLU A 129 -7.62 10.74 19.02
C GLU A 129 -8.14 12.08 18.53
N LEU A 130 -7.62 12.60 17.41
CA LEU A 130 -8.08 13.85 16.80
C LEU A 130 -9.51 13.72 16.29
N LEU A 131 -9.86 12.63 15.61
CA LEU A 131 -11.22 12.36 15.13
C LEU A 131 -12.18 12.27 16.31
N HIS A 132 -11.82 11.51 17.36
CA HIS A 132 -12.61 11.37 18.57
C HIS A 132 -12.83 12.72 19.29
N THR A 133 -11.77 13.49 19.48
CA THR A 133 -11.82 14.81 20.12
C THR A 133 -12.68 15.81 19.32
N ALA A 134 -12.64 15.72 18.00
CA ALA A 134 -13.47 16.54 17.12
C ALA A 134 -14.96 16.12 17.09
N GLY A 135 -15.33 15.04 17.79
CA GLY A 135 -16.69 14.50 17.78
C GLY A 135 -17.11 13.90 16.44
N VAL A 136 -16.13 13.49 15.61
CA VAL A 136 -16.36 12.84 14.32
C VAL A 136 -16.55 11.35 14.53
N SER A 137 -17.65 10.79 14.06
CA SER A 137 -17.88 9.35 14.11
C SER A 137 -17.07 8.64 13.03
N PHE A 138 -16.36 7.58 13.41
CA PHE A 138 -15.58 6.77 12.48
C PHE A 138 -15.55 5.31 12.89
N ALA A 139 -15.25 4.44 11.93
CA ALA A 139 -15.00 3.02 12.14
C ALA A 139 -13.79 2.58 11.31
N VAL A 140 -13.20 1.45 11.66
CA VAL A 140 -12.08 0.83 10.93
C VAL A 140 -12.47 -0.55 10.43
N LEU A 141 -11.73 -1.09 9.46
CA LEU A 141 -11.92 -2.47 8.99
C LEU A 141 -11.22 -3.51 9.89
N GLY A 142 -10.33 -3.07 10.78
CA GLY A 142 -9.62 -3.97 11.68
C GLY A 142 -8.89 -5.10 10.95
N SER A 143 -9.16 -6.34 11.35
CA SER A 143 -8.57 -7.54 10.73
C SER A 143 -9.03 -7.78 9.28
N GLY A 144 -10.14 -7.16 8.85
CA GLY A 144 -10.67 -7.23 7.48
C GLY A 144 -9.93 -6.35 6.49
N GLU A 145 -9.11 -5.39 6.95
CA GLU A 145 -8.32 -4.55 6.06
C GLU A 145 -7.14 -5.31 5.44
N SER A 146 -6.93 -5.15 4.15
CA SER A 146 -5.80 -5.72 3.41
C SER A 146 -4.89 -4.63 2.81
N CYS A 147 -3.75 -5.04 2.27
CA CYS A 147 -2.90 -4.14 1.49
C CYS A 147 -3.61 -3.74 0.19
N THR A 148 -3.51 -2.47 -0.19
CA THR A 148 -4.02 -1.97 -1.48
C THR A 148 -3.27 -2.52 -2.70
N GLY A 149 -2.10 -3.14 -2.49
CA GLY A 149 -1.23 -3.61 -3.57
C GLY A 149 -0.27 -2.54 -4.13
N ASP A 150 -0.34 -1.28 -3.67
CA ASP A 150 0.56 -0.22 -4.15
C ASP A 150 2.06 -0.59 -4.11
N PRO A 151 2.59 -1.20 -3.03
CA PRO A 151 3.98 -1.65 -3.03
C PRO A 151 4.30 -2.69 -4.11
N ALA A 152 3.36 -3.58 -4.43
CA ALA A 152 3.53 -4.57 -5.49
C ALA A 152 3.56 -3.88 -6.86
N ARG A 153 2.66 -2.93 -7.11
CA ARG A 153 2.61 -2.16 -8.36
C ARG A 153 3.90 -1.38 -8.58
N ARG A 154 4.37 -0.63 -7.57
CA ARG A 154 5.61 0.15 -7.64
C ARG A 154 6.84 -0.72 -7.87
N ALA A 155 6.82 -1.94 -7.37
CA ALA A 155 7.88 -2.92 -7.59
C ALA A 155 7.73 -3.70 -8.90
N GLY A 156 6.70 -3.47 -9.72
CA GLY A 156 6.48 -4.14 -11.00
C GLY A 156 5.75 -5.49 -10.92
N ASN A 157 5.26 -5.91 -9.74
CA ASN A 157 4.43 -7.11 -9.62
C ASN A 157 2.96 -6.77 -9.88
N GLU A 158 2.63 -6.55 -11.14
CA GLU A 158 1.31 -6.12 -11.60
C GLU A 158 0.22 -7.15 -11.27
N VAL A 159 0.52 -8.44 -11.36
CA VAL A 159 -0.45 -9.52 -11.07
C VAL A 159 -0.86 -9.47 -9.61
N LEU A 160 0.10 -9.40 -8.70
CA LEU A 160 -0.16 -9.29 -7.26
C LEU A 160 -0.91 -8.00 -6.91
N PHE A 161 -0.56 -6.88 -7.56
CA PHE A 161 -1.28 -5.62 -7.40
C PHE A 161 -2.76 -5.76 -7.76
N GLN A 162 -3.07 -6.30 -8.93
CA GLN A 162 -4.46 -6.44 -9.39
C GLN A 162 -5.28 -7.33 -8.46
N MET A 163 -4.71 -8.41 -7.97
CA MET A 163 -5.38 -9.29 -6.99
C MET A 163 -5.73 -8.54 -5.70
N LEU A 164 -4.76 -7.82 -5.12
CA LEU A 164 -4.95 -7.07 -3.88
C LEU A 164 -5.89 -5.87 -4.07
N ALA A 165 -5.80 -5.17 -5.20
CA ALA A 165 -6.69 -4.06 -5.53
C ALA A 165 -8.14 -4.53 -5.68
N ALA A 166 -8.38 -5.66 -6.36
CA ALA A 166 -9.71 -6.25 -6.48
C ALA A 166 -10.30 -6.60 -5.10
N GLN A 167 -9.51 -7.24 -4.24
CA GLN A 167 -9.90 -7.55 -2.87
C GLN A 167 -10.23 -6.29 -2.05
N ALA A 168 -9.40 -5.24 -2.15
CA ALA A 168 -9.64 -3.98 -1.44
C ALA A 168 -10.93 -3.29 -1.93
N ILE A 169 -11.21 -3.32 -3.24
CA ILE A 169 -12.45 -2.77 -3.82
C ILE A 169 -13.67 -3.55 -3.31
N GLU A 170 -13.61 -4.89 -3.27
CA GLU A 170 -14.69 -5.72 -2.74
C GLU A 170 -14.97 -5.39 -1.27
N THR A 171 -13.93 -5.37 -0.42
CA THR A 171 -14.03 -5.01 1.00
C THR A 171 -14.63 -3.61 1.21
N LEU A 172 -14.20 -2.61 0.43
CA LEU A 172 -14.75 -1.26 0.51
C LEU A 172 -16.19 -1.18 0.02
N THR A 173 -16.56 -1.97 -0.99
CA THR A 173 -17.93 -2.04 -1.49
C THR A 173 -18.87 -2.63 -0.44
N GLU A 174 -18.47 -3.70 0.23
CA GLU A 174 -19.21 -4.31 1.32
C GLU A 174 -19.34 -3.38 2.53
N ALA A 175 -18.25 -2.72 2.92
CA ALA A 175 -18.24 -1.77 4.03
C ALA A 175 -19.07 -0.49 3.75
N SER A 176 -19.39 -0.19 2.50
CA SER A 176 -20.25 0.92 2.06
C SER A 176 -19.95 2.30 2.69
N PRO A 177 -18.71 2.77 2.77
CA PRO A 177 -18.38 4.03 3.41
C PRO A 177 -18.87 5.23 2.57
N LYS A 178 -19.37 6.26 3.23
CA LYS A 178 -19.68 7.54 2.57
C LYS A 178 -18.42 8.33 2.25
N ARG A 179 -17.46 8.31 3.15
CA ARG A 179 -16.16 9.00 3.04
C ARG A 179 -15.09 8.14 3.68
N ILE A 180 -13.86 8.26 3.16
CA ILE A 180 -12.70 7.55 3.68
C ILE A 180 -11.66 8.57 4.11
N VAL A 181 -11.09 8.41 5.30
CA VAL A 181 -9.89 9.12 5.74
C VAL A 181 -8.73 8.14 5.81
N VAL A 182 -7.56 8.55 5.36
CA VAL A 182 -6.33 7.75 5.33
C VAL A 182 -5.25 8.38 6.20
N SER A 183 -4.34 7.58 6.75
CA SER A 183 -3.18 8.04 7.50
C SER A 183 -1.92 8.12 6.62
#